data_c378a4bd71e6d813ad9d0a48028c924b
#
_entry.id   c378a4bd71e6d813ad9d0a48028c924b
#
_cell.length_a   1.000
_cell.length_b   1.000
_cell.length_c   1.000
_cell.angle_alpha   90.00
_cell.angle_beta   90.00
_cell.angle_gamma   90.00
#
_symmetry.space_group_name_H-M   'P 1'
#
loop_
_entity.id
_entity.type
_entity.pdbx_description
1 polymer ?
#
loop_
_entity_poly.entity_id
_entity_poly.type
_entity_poly.pdbx_seq_one_letter_code
_entity_poly.pdbx_strand_id
1 'polypeptide(L)'
;FDDEYEYRDYWVLLNDEDLMRFSKWLVKTTIDNYQSYRMLIEKYLKKGWTIDRISKMEQAILLIAVCEILESDLDEKIVINEAVINAKEFCDEDSYKFINGVLHKIV
;
A
#
# COMPACT_ATOMS: atom_id res chain seq x y z
N PHE A 1 -4.70 -11.66 -18.00
CA PHE A 1 -5.33 -11.64 -16.69
C PHE A 1 -5.04 -10.31 -16.01
N ASP A 2 -6.04 -9.66 -15.47
CA ASP A 2 -5.93 -8.35 -14.85
C ASP A 2 -5.44 -8.49 -13.39
N ASP A 3 -4.40 -7.75 -13.00
CA ASP A 3 -3.84 -7.79 -11.64
C ASP A 3 -4.90 -7.43 -10.58
N GLU A 4 -5.80 -6.49 -10.89
CA GLU A 4 -6.92 -6.14 -10.02
C GLU A 4 -7.81 -7.35 -9.77
N TYR A 5 -8.09 -8.10 -10.81
CA TYR A 5 -8.92 -9.29 -10.73
C TYR A 5 -8.26 -10.37 -9.86
N GLU A 6 -6.96 -10.56 -10.02
CA GLU A 6 -6.20 -11.52 -9.20
C GLU A 6 -6.24 -11.16 -7.71
N TYR A 7 -6.13 -9.88 -7.39
CA TYR A 7 -6.18 -9.41 -6.00
C TYR A 7 -7.54 -9.71 -5.39
N ARG A 8 -8.63 -9.45 -6.11
CA ARG A 8 -9.98 -9.75 -5.66
C ARG A 8 -10.17 -11.24 -5.44
N ASP A 9 -9.67 -12.08 -6.35
CA ASP A 9 -9.77 -13.53 -6.22
C ASP A 9 -9.05 -14.01 -4.97
N TYR A 10 -7.90 -13.44 -4.65
CA TYR A 10 -7.17 -13.77 -3.43
C TYR A 10 -8.04 -13.54 -2.19
N TRP A 11 -8.68 -12.38 -2.09
CA TRP A 11 -9.52 -12.06 -0.93
C TRP A 11 -10.78 -12.91 -0.87
N VAL A 12 -11.35 -13.25 -1.99
CA VAL A 12 -12.54 -14.12 -2.06
C VAL A 12 -12.24 -15.53 -1.56
N LEU A 13 -11.02 -16.02 -1.76
CA LEU A 13 -10.61 -17.35 -1.31
C LEU A 13 -10.39 -17.45 0.19
N LEU A 14 -10.22 -16.33 0.89
CA LEU A 14 -10.03 -16.32 2.34
C LEU A 14 -11.36 -16.42 3.04
N ASN A 15 -11.44 -17.26 4.09
CA ASN A 15 -12.61 -17.23 4.96
C ASN A 15 -12.50 -16.04 5.94
N ASP A 16 -13.58 -15.74 6.66
CA ASP A 16 -13.64 -14.59 7.56
C ASP A 16 -12.54 -14.62 8.63
N GLU A 17 -12.22 -15.79 9.15
CA GLU A 17 -11.18 -15.94 10.17
C GLU A 17 -9.79 -15.65 9.59
N ASP A 18 -9.48 -16.18 8.41
CA ASP A 18 -8.21 -15.94 7.75
C ASP A 18 -8.05 -14.49 7.35
N LEU A 19 -9.11 -13.89 6.84
CA LEU A 19 -9.13 -12.47 6.49
C LEU A 19 -8.85 -11.59 7.72
N MET A 20 -9.48 -11.93 8.84
CA MET A 20 -9.29 -11.19 10.08
C MET A 20 -7.85 -11.33 10.60
N ARG A 21 -7.26 -12.52 10.55
CA ARG A 21 -5.88 -12.74 10.96
C ARG A 21 -4.92 -11.96 10.07
N PHE A 22 -5.14 -11.98 8.76
CA PHE A 22 -4.31 -11.25 7.83
C PHE A 22 -4.39 -9.74 8.07
N SER A 23 -5.60 -9.22 8.27
CA SER A 23 -5.80 -7.80 8.54
C SER A 23 -5.13 -7.35 9.83
N LYS A 24 -5.25 -8.13 10.89
CA LYS A 24 -4.59 -7.85 12.17
C LYS A 24 -3.07 -7.86 12.03
N TRP A 25 -2.54 -8.86 11.33
CA TRP A 25 -1.11 -8.96 11.06
C TRP A 25 -0.62 -7.74 10.27
N LEU A 26 -1.37 -7.36 9.24
CA LEU A 26 -1.00 -6.23 8.37
C LEU A 26 -0.94 -4.92 9.16
N VAL A 27 -1.96 -4.63 9.95
CA VAL A 27 -2.01 -3.42 10.76
C VAL A 27 -0.90 -3.42 11.81
N LYS A 28 -0.74 -4.53 12.55
CA LYS A 28 0.28 -4.64 13.57
C LYS A 28 1.68 -4.48 12.98
N THR A 29 1.96 -5.16 11.90
CA THR A 29 3.27 -5.12 11.25
C THR A 29 3.58 -3.71 10.73
N THR A 30 2.58 -3.04 10.16
CA THR A 30 2.73 -1.67 9.68
C THR A 30 3.05 -0.72 10.84
N ILE A 31 2.36 -0.86 11.97
CA ILE A 31 2.60 -0.04 13.15
C ILE A 31 4.00 -0.31 13.73
N ASP A 32 4.36 -1.58 13.86
CA ASP A 32 5.65 -1.98 14.44
C ASP A 32 6.84 -1.47 13.59
N ASN A 33 6.63 -1.31 12.30
CA ASN A 33 7.68 -0.88 11.37
C ASN A 33 7.45 0.52 10.80
N TYR A 34 6.61 1.31 11.44
CA TYR A 34 6.18 2.62 10.94
C TYR A 34 7.35 3.51 10.55
N GLN A 35 8.35 3.63 11.42
CA GLN A 35 9.49 4.51 11.16
C GLN A 35 10.31 4.04 9.95
N SER A 36 10.54 2.74 9.84
CA SER A 36 11.27 2.17 8.71
C SER A 36 10.53 2.38 7.40
N TYR A 37 9.23 2.15 7.39
CA TYR A 37 8.42 2.33 6.19
C TYR A 37 8.30 3.80 5.82
N ARG A 38 8.14 4.66 6.80
CA ARG A 38 8.13 6.10 6.59
C ARG A 38 9.42 6.59 5.92
N MET A 39 10.56 6.17 6.44
CA MET A 39 11.86 6.55 5.89
C MET A 39 12.03 6.06 4.45
N LEU A 40 11.59 4.83 4.18
CA LEU A 40 11.64 4.28 2.83
C LEU A 40 10.80 5.10 1.86
N ILE A 41 9.59 5.43 2.24
CA ILE A 41 8.68 6.23 1.40
C ILE A 41 9.27 7.62 1.16
N GLU A 42 9.76 8.28 2.21
CA GLU A 42 10.31 9.64 2.12
C GLU A 42 11.50 9.73 1.17
N LYS A 43 12.25 8.65 1.04
CA LYS A 43 13.37 8.57 0.11
C LYS A 43 12.95 8.82 -1.35
N TYR A 44 11.71 8.49 -1.68
CA TYR A 44 11.19 8.61 -3.05
C TYR A 44 10.16 9.72 -3.22
N LEU A 45 9.97 10.55 -2.19
CA LEU A 45 9.18 11.76 -2.29
C LEU A 45 9.99 12.87 -2.94
N LYS A 46 9.31 13.95 -3.35
CA LYS A 46 9.96 15.13 -3.85
C LYS A 46 10.95 15.67 -2.81
N LYS A 47 12.11 16.13 -3.27
CA LYS A 47 13.16 16.64 -2.41
C LYS A 47 12.63 17.65 -1.39
N GLY A 48 12.94 17.41 -0.13
CA GLY A 48 12.52 18.28 0.97
C GLY A 48 11.13 17.97 1.53
N TRP A 49 10.43 16.99 0.95
CA TRP A 49 9.12 16.59 1.44
C TRP A 49 9.24 15.45 2.45
N THR A 50 8.43 15.54 3.51
CA THR A 50 8.28 14.46 4.48
C THR A 50 6.89 13.83 4.29
N ILE A 51 6.68 12.66 4.89
CA ILE A 51 5.40 11.97 4.78
C ILE A 51 4.25 12.82 5.32
N ASP A 52 4.53 13.71 6.28
CA ASP A 52 3.51 14.59 6.87
C ASP A 52 2.95 15.62 5.89
N ARG A 53 3.63 15.82 4.75
CA ARG A 53 3.20 16.77 3.72
C ARG A 53 2.15 16.21 2.77
N ILE A 54 1.90 14.91 2.82
CA ILE A 54 0.88 14.28 1.99
C ILE A 54 -0.35 13.97 2.84
N SER A 55 -1.49 13.73 2.19
CA SER A 55 -2.74 13.49 2.91
C SER A 55 -2.68 12.25 3.79
N LYS A 56 -3.50 12.21 4.83
CA LYS A 56 -3.57 11.05 5.73
C LYS A 56 -3.94 9.77 4.99
N MET A 57 -4.85 9.87 4.03
CA MET A 57 -5.24 8.71 3.24
C MET A 57 -4.10 8.22 2.35
N GLU A 58 -3.37 9.12 1.72
CA GLU A 58 -2.19 8.75 0.93
C GLU A 58 -1.13 8.10 1.79
N GLN A 59 -0.90 8.63 3.00
CA GLN A 59 0.02 8.02 3.96
C GLN A 59 -0.39 6.58 4.28
N ALA A 60 -1.66 6.37 4.59
CA ALA A 60 -2.17 5.05 4.94
C ALA A 60 -2.00 4.07 3.79
N ILE A 61 -2.36 4.47 2.58
CA ILE A 61 -2.26 3.63 1.39
C ILE A 61 -0.79 3.24 1.14
N LEU A 62 0.12 4.20 1.22
CA LEU A 62 1.54 3.94 0.98
C LEU A 62 2.14 3.03 2.06
N LEU A 63 1.84 3.29 3.34
CA LEU A 63 2.37 2.49 4.44
C LEU A 63 1.91 1.04 4.37
N ILE A 64 0.62 0.83 4.12
CA ILE A 64 0.05 -0.51 3.99
C ILE A 64 0.63 -1.24 2.77
N ALA A 65 0.74 -0.55 1.65
CA ALA A 65 1.30 -1.14 0.43
C ALA A 65 2.76 -1.55 0.63
N VAL A 66 3.56 -0.71 1.28
CA VAL A 66 4.96 -1.04 1.59
C VAL A 66 5.04 -2.28 2.48
N CYS A 67 4.18 -2.37 3.49
CA CYS A 67 4.12 -3.54 4.35
C CYS A 67 3.82 -4.80 3.55
N GLU A 68 2.83 -4.75 2.67
CA GLU A 68 2.47 -5.91 1.84
C GLU A 68 3.61 -6.29 0.88
N ILE A 69 4.27 -5.32 0.28
CA ILE A 69 5.39 -5.56 -0.63
C ILE A 69 6.56 -6.24 0.09
N LEU A 70 6.92 -5.73 1.26
CA LEU A 70 8.11 -6.19 1.98
C LEU A 70 7.88 -7.46 2.79
N GLU A 71 6.69 -7.64 3.34
CA GLU A 71 6.44 -8.63 4.39
C GLU A 71 5.45 -9.73 3.99
N SER A 72 4.75 -9.59 2.88
CA SER A 72 3.79 -10.62 2.44
C SER A 72 4.29 -11.34 1.19
N ASP A 73 3.62 -12.45 0.85
CA ASP A 73 3.91 -13.23 -0.35
C ASP A 73 3.15 -12.73 -1.58
N LEU A 74 2.40 -11.65 -1.45
CA LEU A 74 1.66 -11.08 -2.58
C LEU A 74 2.61 -10.52 -3.63
N ASP A 75 2.26 -10.73 -4.89
CA ASP A 75 3.00 -10.14 -6.00
C ASP A 75 2.94 -8.60 -5.89
N GLU A 76 4.09 -7.95 -6.02
CA GLU A 76 4.18 -6.49 -5.91
C GLU A 76 3.30 -5.76 -6.91
N LYS A 77 3.08 -6.31 -8.10
CA LYS A 77 2.17 -5.72 -9.09
C LYS A 77 0.74 -5.70 -8.60
N ILE A 78 0.32 -6.77 -7.93
CA ILE A 78 -1.02 -6.87 -7.35
C ILE A 78 -1.18 -5.81 -6.26
N VAL A 79 -0.19 -5.69 -5.38
CA VAL A 79 -0.20 -4.72 -4.28
C VAL A 79 -0.28 -3.29 -4.82
N ILE A 80 0.56 -2.96 -5.79
CA ILE A 80 0.59 -1.60 -6.38
C ILE A 80 -0.73 -1.30 -7.07
N ASN A 81 -1.26 -2.25 -7.82
CA ASN A 81 -2.52 -2.05 -8.54
C ASN A 81 -3.68 -1.79 -7.57
N GLU A 82 -3.75 -2.52 -6.47
CA GLU A 82 -4.78 -2.29 -5.45
C GLU A 82 -4.60 -0.95 -4.75
N ALA A 83 -3.36 -0.56 -4.47
CA ALA A 83 -3.08 0.76 -3.90
C ALA A 83 -3.56 1.89 -4.83
N VAL A 84 -3.35 1.73 -6.13
CA VAL A 84 -3.82 2.70 -7.14
C VAL A 84 -5.35 2.75 -7.17
N ILE A 85 -6.01 1.62 -7.09
CA ILE A 85 -7.47 1.55 -7.05
C ILE A 85 -8.01 2.27 -5.82
N ASN A 86 -7.41 2.03 -4.66
CA ASN A 86 -7.80 2.68 -3.41
C ASN A 86 -7.56 4.20 -3.49
N ALA A 87 -6.48 4.62 -4.13
CA ALA A 87 -6.21 6.04 -4.31
C ALA A 87 -7.26 6.71 -5.19
N LYS A 88 -7.69 6.04 -6.26
CA LYS A 88 -8.75 6.56 -7.12
C LYS A 88 -10.08 6.69 -6.39
N GLU A 89 -10.36 5.79 -5.48
CA GLU A 89 -11.62 5.76 -4.75
C GLU A 89 -11.66 6.75 -3.59
N PHE A 90 -10.56 6.86 -2.83
CA PHE A 90 -10.54 7.56 -1.55
C PHE A 90 -9.70 8.83 -1.51
N CYS A 91 -8.93 9.12 -2.54
CA CYS A 91 -8.05 10.28 -2.57
C CYS A 91 -8.46 11.27 -3.67
N ASP A 92 -7.72 12.38 -3.76
CA ASP A 92 -7.94 13.39 -4.78
C ASP A 92 -7.64 12.83 -6.18
N GLU A 93 -8.14 13.52 -7.19
CA GLU A 93 -8.16 13.08 -8.59
C GLU A 93 -6.80 12.57 -9.11
N ASP A 94 -5.71 13.21 -8.73
CA ASP A 94 -4.38 12.87 -9.25
C ASP A 94 -3.55 12.04 -8.27
N SER A 95 -4.08 11.71 -7.09
CA SER A 95 -3.34 10.97 -6.07
C SER A 95 -2.86 9.61 -6.55
N TYR A 96 -3.64 8.92 -7.40
CA TYR A 96 -3.27 7.60 -7.89
C TYR A 96 -1.97 7.62 -8.70
N LYS A 97 -1.71 8.70 -9.44
CA LYS A 97 -0.47 8.85 -10.22
C LYS A 97 0.73 8.98 -9.30
N PHE A 98 0.58 9.76 -8.25
CA PHE A 98 1.61 9.94 -7.22
C PHE A 98 1.90 8.62 -6.51
N ILE A 99 0.87 7.94 -6.03
CA ILE A 99 0.99 6.64 -5.34
C ILE A 99 1.68 5.61 -6.23
N ASN A 100 1.22 5.50 -7.47
CA ASN A 100 1.80 4.58 -8.45
C ASN A 100 3.29 4.88 -8.66
N GLY A 101 3.62 6.14 -8.84
CA GLY A 101 5.01 6.56 -9.07
C GLY A 101 5.93 6.23 -7.92
N VAL A 102 5.49 6.50 -6.68
CA VAL A 102 6.29 6.21 -5.49
C VAL A 102 6.50 4.70 -5.33
N LEU A 103 5.43 3.91 -5.43
CA LEU A 103 5.53 2.47 -5.23
C LEU A 103 6.39 1.78 -6.29
N HIS A 104 6.32 2.21 -7.54
CA HIS A 104 7.17 1.65 -8.59
C HIS A 104 8.66 1.95 -8.38
N LYS A 105 8.99 3.02 -7.67
CA LYS A 105 10.38 3.33 -7.33
C LYS A 105 10.89 2.48 -6.15
N ILE A 106 9.99 2.05 -5.29
CA ILE A 106 10.33 1.23 -4.12
C ILE A 106 10.64 -0.21 -4.50
N VAL A 107 9.92 -0.75 -5.47
CA VAL A 107 10.09 -2.16 -5.88
C VAL A 107 11.28 -2.36 -6.83
#